data_54e87cac6fd25655879c9204f9391a9a
#
_entry.id   54e87cac6fd25655879c9204f9391a9a
#
_cell.length_a   1.000
_cell.length_b   1.000
_cell.length_c   1.000
_cell.angle_alpha   90.00
_cell.angle_beta   90.00
_cell.angle_gamma   90.00
#
_symmetry.space_group_name_H-M   'P 1'
#
loop_
_entity.id
_entity.type
_entity.pdbx_description
1 polymer ?
#
loop_
_entity_poly.entity_id
_entity_poly.type
_entity_poly.pdbx_seq_one_letter_code
_entity_poly.pdbx_strand_id
1 'polypeptide(L)'
;MKSLILTVISFFLVLITLNAGYYPTWFKAKPVQYWNDFLTEKDDTLDAAGIRKSRYGIPYFLSMRVKEVVENKHIANPVILFEPNSYYRDSLHVYPNVKAPEPAVFYYYTGLEGVWINSPDVGRANLLVKVGKKGISLETIHSPAELQQILAFYRKFTPIL
;
A
#
# COMPACT_ATOMS: atom_id res chain seq x y z
N MET A 1 -43.42 11.83 -29.09
CA MET A 1 -42.45 12.86 -29.56
C MET A 1 -41.53 13.37 -28.44
N LYS A 2 -42.02 13.86 -27.31
CA LYS A 2 -41.17 14.41 -26.21
C LYS A 2 -40.13 13.41 -25.67
N SER A 3 -40.48 12.13 -25.54
CA SER A 3 -39.56 11.07 -25.07
C SER A 3 -38.42 10.85 -26.06
N LEU A 4 -38.70 10.81 -27.35
CA LEU A 4 -37.66 10.62 -28.37
C LEU A 4 -36.67 11.77 -28.40
N ILE A 5 -37.14 13.02 -28.26
CA ILE A 5 -36.29 14.20 -28.19
C ILE A 5 -35.38 14.16 -27.00
N LEU A 6 -35.91 13.81 -25.81
CA LEU A 6 -35.12 13.64 -24.58
C LEU A 6 -34.04 12.56 -24.74
N THR A 7 -34.35 11.43 -25.33
CA THR A 7 -33.40 10.36 -25.60
C THR A 7 -32.27 10.81 -26.53
N VAL A 8 -32.60 11.53 -27.60
CA VAL A 8 -31.60 12.07 -28.54
C VAL A 8 -30.71 13.11 -27.85
N ILE A 9 -31.28 14.02 -27.09
CA ILE A 9 -30.50 15.01 -26.33
C ILE A 9 -29.56 14.35 -25.34
N SER A 10 -30.06 13.35 -24.57
CA SER A 10 -29.24 12.62 -23.62
C SER A 10 -28.08 11.88 -24.30
N PHE A 11 -28.34 11.27 -25.45
CA PHE A 11 -27.30 10.61 -26.24
C PHE A 11 -26.21 11.58 -26.72
N PHE A 12 -26.60 12.76 -27.21
CA PHE A 12 -25.64 13.79 -27.62
C PHE A 12 -24.84 14.35 -26.44
N LEU A 13 -25.48 14.56 -25.27
CA LEU A 13 -24.77 14.99 -24.07
C LEU A 13 -23.71 13.96 -23.63
N VAL A 14 -24.05 12.67 -23.67
CA VAL A 14 -23.09 11.60 -23.36
C VAL A 14 -21.93 11.61 -24.37
N LEU A 15 -22.21 11.73 -25.68
CA LEU A 15 -21.17 11.81 -26.68
C LEU A 15 -20.25 13.02 -26.51
N ILE A 16 -20.81 14.20 -26.21
CA ILE A 16 -20.02 15.41 -25.94
C ILE A 16 -19.14 15.20 -24.70
N THR A 17 -19.70 14.66 -23.63
CA THR A 17 -18.96 14.40 -22.40
C THR A 17 -17.83 13.40 -22.64
N LEU A 18 -18.07 12.32 -23.36
CA LEU A 18 -17.06 11.32 -23.69
C LEU A 18 -15.95 11.86 -24.60
N ASN A 19 -16.23 12.90 -25.40
CA ASN A 19 -15.24 13.55 -26.26
C ASN A 19 -14.60 14.81 -25.64
N ALA A 20 -15.06 15.26 -24.47
CA ALA A 20 -14.39 16.32 -23.73
C ALA A 20 -12.93 15.90 -23.40
N GLY A 21 -11.97 16.79 -23.65
CA GLY A 21 -10.54 16.47 -23.67
C GLY A 21 -9.99 15.72 -22.45
N TYR A 22 -10.62 15.81 -21.29
CA TYR A 22 -10.24 15.08 -20.09
C TYR A 22 -10.68 13.60 -20.13
N TYR A 23 -11.87 13.30 -20.63
CA TYR A 23 -12.45 11.96 -20.63
C TYR A 23 -11.69 10.93 -21.47
N PRO A 24 -11.34 11.24 -22.74
CA PRO A 24 -10.55 10.32 -23.54
C PRO A 24 -9.19 10.01 -22.92
N THR A 25 -8.55 11.02 -22.32
CA THR A 25 -7.24 10.86 -21.66
C THR A 25 -7.37 9.99 -20.42
N TRP A 26 -8.38 10.26 -19.58
CA TRP A 26 -8.65 9.47 -18.38
C TRP A 26 -9.04 8.03 -18.72
N PHE A 27 -9.94 7.85 -19.71
CA PHE A 27 -10.43 6.53 -20.11
C PHE A 27 -9.31 5.65 -20.68
N LYS A 28 -8.42 6.23 -21.47
CA LYS A 28 -7.23 5.53 -21.99
C LYS A 28 -6.22 5.26 -20.87
N ALA A 29 -5.99 6.23 -20.01
CA ALA A 29 -4.96 6.14 -18.97
C ALA A 29 -5.33 5.18 -17.83
N LYS A 30 -6.61 4.89 -17.61
CA LYS A 30 -7.02 4.01 -16.48
C LYS A 30 -7.76 2.76 -16.93
N PRO A 31 -8.99 2.81 -17.46
CA PRO A 31 -9.70 1.57 -17.80
C PRO A 31 -9.00 0.74 -18.88
N VAL A 32 -8.49 1.39 -19.94
CA VAL A 32 -7.81 0.68 -21.03
C VAL A 32 -6.47 0.12 -20.57
N GLN A 33 -5.72 0.88 -19.77
CA GLN A 33 -4.48 0.39 -19.19
C GLN A 33 -4.74 -0.83 -18.30
N TYR A 34 -5.70 -0.75 -17.36
CA TYR A 34 -6.05 -1.88 -16.50
C TYR A 34 -6.54 -3.10 -17.28
N TRP A 35 -7.27 -2.88 -18.37
CA TRP A 35 -7.72 -3.96 -19.24
C TRP A 35 -6.55 -4.64 -19.95
N ASN A 36 -5.63 -3.85 -20.51
CA ASN A 36 -4.43 -4.37 -21.16
C ASN A 36 -3.53 -5.09 -20.16
N ASP A 37 -3.32 -4.52 -18.97
CA ASP A 37 -2.55 -5.16 -17.90
C ASP A 37 -3.19 -6.50 -17.51
N PHE A 38 -4.53 -6.55 -17.37
CA PHE A 38 -5.27 -7.78 -17.08
C PHE A 38 -5.09 -8.84 -18.19
N LEU A 39 -5.15 -8.44 -19.47
CA LEU A 39 -4.96 -9.37 -20.58
C LEU A 39 -3.52 -9.89 -20.64
N THR A 40 -2.55 -9.00 -20.43
CA THR A 40 -1.12 -9.37 -20.42
C THR A 40 -0.81 -10.29 -19.24
N GLU A 41 -1.33 -9.98 -18.05
CA GLU A 41 -1.19 -10.85 -16.86
C GLU A 41 -1.85 -12.22 -17.03
N LYS A 42 -2.91 -12.32 -17.84
CA LYS A 42 -3.57 -13.59 -18.12
C LYS A 42 -2.75 -14.51 -19.05
N ASP A 43 -2.00 -13.92 -19.97
CA ASP A 43 -1.14 -14.67 -20.88
C ASP A 43 0.18 -15.09 -20.26
N ASP A 44 0.68 -14.34 -19.26
CA ASP A 44 1.78 -14.78 -18.43
C ASP A 44 1.30 -15.84 -17.46
N THR A 45 1.95 -16.98 -17.44
CA THR A 45 1.71 -18.09 -16.49
C THR A 45 2.11 -17.72 -15.04
N LEU A 46 1.88 -16.47 -14.66
CA LEU A 46 2.12 -16.00 -13.31
C LEU A 46 1.10 -16.67 -12.37
N ASP A 47 1.62 -17.31 -11.34
CA ASP A 47 0.81 -17.76 -10.23
C ASP A 47 0.16 -16.56 -9.50
N ALA A 48 -0.79 -16.84 -8.61
CA ALA A 48 -1.48 -15.79 -7.85
C ALA A 48 -0.51 -14.87 -7.06
N ALA A 49 0.66 -15.36 -6.67
CA ALA A 49 1.69 -14.59 -5.98
C ALA A 49 2.41 -13.64 -6.94
N GLY A 50 2.72 -14.08 -8.15
CA GLY A 50 3.31 -13.26 -9.20
C GLY A 50 2.40 -12.10 -9.61
N ILE A 51 1.09 -12.36 -9.79
CA ILE A 51 0.08 -11.34 -10.08
C ILE A 51 0.01 -10.29 -8.96
N ARG A 52 0.01 -10.72 -7.70
CA ARG A 52 0.00 -9.81 -6.55
C ARG A 52 1.28 -8.97 -6.47
N LYS A 53 2.43 -9.58 -6.74
CA LYS A 53 3.72 -8.89 -6.80
C LYS A 53 3.75 -7.83 -7.89
N SER A 54 3.26 -8.13 -9.08
CA SER A 54 3.14 -7.19 -10.20
C SER A 54 2.24 -6.00 -9.85
N ARG A 55 1.06 -6.26 -9.29
CA ARG A 55 0.07 -5.22 -8.95
C ARG A 55 0.46 -4.33 -7.79
N TYR A 56 0.99 -4.91 -6.73
CA TYR A 56 1.18 -4.23 -5.45
C TYR A 56 2.64 -3.93 -5.15
N GLY A 57 3.56 -4.47 -5.96
CA GLY A 57 4.97 -4.15 -5.92
C GLY A 57 5.62 -4.34 -4.55
N ILE A 58 6.42 -3.38 -4.15
CA ILE A 58 7.22 -3.43 -2.94
C ILE A 58 6.41 -3.57 -1.64
N PRO A 59 5.26 -2.89 -1.43
CA PRO A 59 4.44 -3.10 -0.24
C PRO A 59 3.99 -4.56 -0.04
N TYR A 60 3.66 -5.26 -1.13
CA TYR A 60 3.32 -6.68 -1.06
C TYR A 60 4.55 -7.53 -0.69
N PHE A 61 5.67 -7.30 -1.36
CA PHE A 61 6.92 -8.00 -1.06
C PHE A 61 7.36 -7.80 0.40
N LEU A 62 7.30 -6.55 0.88
CA LEU A 62 7.59 -6.21 2.28
C LEU A 62 6.66 -6.97 3.24
N SER A 63 5.35 -6.99 2.95
CA SER A 63 4.36 -7.69 3.76
C SER A 63 4.67 -9.19 3.87
N MET A 64 4.93 -9.84 2.74
CA MET A 64 5.22 -11.28 2.70
C MET A 64 6.54 -11.61 3.41
N ARG A 65 7.55 -10.75 3.29
CA ARG A 65 8.83 -10.95 3.96
C ARG A 65 8.71 -10.80 5.47
N VAL A 66 7.92 -9.82 5.93
CA VAL A 66 7.62 -9.66 7.37
C VAL A 66 6.89 -10.89 7.90
N LYS A 67 5.87 -11.38 7.18
CA LYS A 67 5.13 -12.60 7.53
C LYS A 67 6.07 -13.79 7.70
N GLU A 68 6.93 -14.04 6.72
CA GLU A 68 7.91 -15.14 6.75
C GLU A 68 8.81 -15.06 8.00
N VAL A 69 9.31 -13.87 8.35
CA VAL A 69 10.18 -13.71 9.53
C VAL A 69 9.42 -13.95 10.83
N VAL A 70 8.16 -13.47 10.91
CA VAL A 70 7.30 -13.67 12.09
C VAL A 70 6.99 -15.17 12.29
N GLU A 71 6.62 -15.86 11.22
CA GLU A 71 6.33 -17.30 11.24
C GLU A 71 7.58 -18.12 11.63
N ASN A 72 8.72 -17.82 11.02
CA ASN A 72 9.98 -18.52 11.33
C ASN A 72 10.45 -18.32 12.77
N LYS A 73 10.16 -17.15 13.36
CA LYS A 73 10.52 -16.86 14.76
C LYS A 73 9.44 -17.26 15.76
N HIS A 74 8.30 -17.79 15.30
CA HIS A 74 7.17 -18.21 16.15
C HIS A 74 6.71 -17.12 17.12
N ILE A 75 6.67 -15.86 16.67
CA ILE A 75 6.28 -14.73 17.52
C ILE A 75 4.77 -14.75 17.76
N ALA A 76 4.37 -14.85 19.01
CA ALA A 76 2.96 -14.85 19.42
C ALA A 76 2.37 -13.44 19.41
N ASN A 77 1.14 -13.31 18.86
CA ASN A 77 0.37 -12.06 18.84
C ASN A 77 1.17 -10.83 18.35
N PRO A 78 1.80 -10.89 17.17
CA PRO A 78 2.59 -9.79 16.67
C PRO A 78 1.72 -8.61 16.29
N VAL A 79 2.05 -7.42 16.79
CA VAL A 79 1.53 -6.13 16.33
C VAL A 79 2.70 -5.32 15.79
N ILE A 80 2.68 -5.07 14.49
CA ILE A 80 3.85 -4.63 13.73
C ILE A 80 3.78 -3.13 13.49
N LEU A 81 4.76 -2.40 14.02
CA LEU A 81 4.96 -0.99 13.75
C LEU A 81 5.81 -0.81 12.49
N PHE A 82 5.30 -0.02 11.55
CA PHE A 82 6.03 0.38 10.36
C PHE A 82 6.66 1.77 10.52
N GLU A 83 7.90 1.89 10.03
CA GLU A 83 8.55 3.19 9.88
C GLU A 83 7.78 4.06 8.88
N PRO A 84 7.72 5.41 9.08
CA PRO A 84 7.01 6.28 8.15
C PRO A 84 7.68 6.36 6.78
N ASN A 85 6.88 6.46 5.73
CA ASN A 85 7.38 6.60 4.36
C ASN A 85 8.28 7.84 4.16
N SER A 86 8.02 8.91 4.90
CA SER A 86 8.86 10.11 4.92
C SER A 86 10.27 9.83 5.46
N TYR A 87 10.39 8.95 6.45
CA TYR A 87 11.69 8.51 6.95
C TYR A 87 12.50 7.78 5.86
N TYR A 88 11.86 6.91 5.08
CA TYR A 88 12.51 6.24 3.96
C TYR A 88 13.02 7.23 2.91
N ARG A 89 12.23 8.27 2.62
CA ARG A 89 12.58 9.32 1.67
C ARG A 89 13.71 10.20 2.18
N ASP A 90 13.55 10.73 3.39
CA ASP A 90 14.36 11.85 3.88
C ASP A 90 15.66 11.39 4.56
N SER A 91 15.66 10.21 5.18
CA SER A 91 16.82 9.71 5.93
C SER A 91 17.54 8.57 5.24
N LEU A 92 16.80 7.63 4.63
CA LEU A 92 17.41 6.47 3.98
C LEU A 92 17.62 6.65 2.48
N HIS A 93 16.96 7.66 1.87
CA HIS A 93 16.96 7.91 0.41
C HIS A 93 16.59 6.68 -0.43
N VAL A 94 15.71 5.83 0.09
CA VAL A 94 15.23 4.62 -0.60
C VAL A 94 13.83 4.77 -1.18
N TYR A 95 13.14 5.88 -0.85
CA TYR A 95 11.87 6.25 -1.45
C TYR A 95 12.10 6.75 -2.91
N PRO A 96 11.24 6.48 -3.90
CA PRO A 96 9.94 5.80 -3.81
C PRO A 96 10.00 4.26 -3.87
N ASN A 97 11.18 3.68 -3.95
CA ASN A 97 11.36 2.23 -4.13
C ASN A 97 10.89 1.41 -2.92
N VAL A 98 10.88 2.01 -1.73
CA VAL A 98 10.36 1.36 -0.52
C VAL A 98 9.22 2.19 0.06
N LYS A 99 8.09 1.53 0.28
CA LYS A 99 6.91 2.08 0.97
C LYS A 99 6.41 1.06 1.97
N ALA A 100 6.12 1.53 3.18
CA ALA A 100 5.39 0.72 4.14
C ALA A 100 3.99 0.41 3.59
N PRO A 101 3.50 -0.82 3.75
CA PRO A 101 2.14 -1.16 3.39
C PRO A 101 1.15 -0.44 4.29
N GLU A 102 -0.02 -0.11 3.76
CA GLU A 102 -1.13 0.33 4.60
C GLU A 102 -1.55 -0.81 5.55
N PRO A 103 -1.89 -0.52 6.83
CA PRO A 103 -2.22 -1.55 7.81
C PRO A 103 -3.33 -2.50 7.35
N ALA A 104 -4.38 -1.99 6.69
CA ALA A 104 -5.46 -2.81 6.15
C ALA A 104 -4.99 -3.74 5.02
N VAL A 105 -4.14 -3.25 4.14
CA VAL A 105 -3.54 -4.03 3.03
C VAL A 105 -2.58 -5.08 3.58
N PHE A 106 -1.77 -4.71 4.58
CA PHE A 106 -0.88 -5.63 5.27
C PHE A 106 -1.65 -6.78 5.93
N TYR A 107 -2.71 -6.47 6.68
CA TYR A 107 -3.58 -7.47 7.30
C TYR A 107 -4.21 -8.39 6.26
N TYR A 108 -4.70 -7.84 5.16
CA TYR A 108 -5.32 -8.63 4.08
C TYR A 108 -4.37 -9.69 3.51
N TYR A 109 -3.08 -9.37 3.34
CA TYR A 109 -2.11 -10.31 2.78
C TYR A 109 -1.51 -11.29 3.79
N THR A 110 -1.36 -10.85 5.03
CA THR A 110 -0.57 -11.58 6.02
C THR A 110 -1.40 -12.22 7.11
N GLY A 111 -2.57 -11.69 7.39
CA GLY A 111 -3.35 -11.98 8.60
C GLY A 111 -2.76 -11.37 9.87
N LEU A 112 -1.69 -10.58 9.77
CA LEU A 112 -1.01 -9.96 10.90
C LEU A 112 -1.47 -8.52 11.10
N GLU A 113 -1.53 -8.07 12.34
CA GLU A 113 -1.87 -6.69 12.67
C GLU A 113 -0.68 -5.76 12.40
N GLY A 114 -0.91 -4.72 11.60
CA GLY A 114 0.05 -3.65 11.34
C GLY A 114 -0.46 -2.32 11.85
N VAL A 115 0.42 -1.48 12.36
CA VAL A 115 0.08 -0.14 12.84
C VAL A 115 1.08 0.89 12.33
N TRP A 116 0.60 2.11 12.11
CA TRP A 116 1.44 3.27 11.86
C TRP A 116 1.64 4.09 13.14
N ILE A 117 2.65 4.94 13.11
CA ILE A 117 3.02 5.81 14.24
C ILE A 117 1.85 6.67 14.74
N ASN A 118 0.96 7.09 13.83
CA ASN A 118 -0.22 7.91 14.16
C ASN A 118 -1.48 7.07 14.38
N SER A 119 -1.38 5.75 14.37
CA SER A 119 -2.55 4.89 14.65
C SER A 119 -2.96 5.01 16.12
N PRO A 120 -4.27 5.03 16.43
CA PRO A 120 -4.74 5.04 17.83
C PRO A 120 -4.25 3.81 18.60
N ASP A 121 -4.09 2.67 17.92
CA ASP A 121 -3.66 1.40 18.50
C ASP A 121 -2.13 1.21 18.56
N VAL A 122 -1.36 2.25 18.25
CA VAL A 122 0.11 2.17 18.22
C VAL A 122 0.72 1.70 19.56
N GLY A 123 0.03 1.96 20.67
CA GLY A 123 0.45 1.50 22.01
C GLY A 123 0.53 -0.03 22.16
N ARG A 124 -0.08 -0.79 21.24
CA ARG A 124 -0.06 -2.27 21.22
C ARG A 124 1.12 -2.85 20.44
N ALA A 125 1.87 -2.00 19.74
CA ALA A 125 3.00 -2.46 18.92
C ALA A 125 4.07 -3.14 19.79
N ASN A 126 4.47 -4.36 19.36
CA ASN A 126 5.50 -5.16 20.02
C ASN A 126 6.66 -5.54 19.10
N LEU A 127 6.53 -5.22 17.80
CA LEU A 127 7.57 -5.42 16.79
C LEU A 127 7.73 -4.16 15.95
N LEU A 128 8.97 -3.79 15.64
CA LEU A 128 9.32 -2.73 14.71
C LEU A 128 9.93 -3.32 13.45
N VAL A 129 9.37 -2.96 12.28
CA VAL A 129 10.00 -3.26 10.99
C VAL A 129 10.97 -2.15 10.66
N LYS A 130 12.25 -2.48 10.52
CA LYS A 130 13.28 -1.58 10.01
C LYS A 130 13.68 -1.97 8.60
N VAL A 131 13.70 -0.99 7.73
CA VAL A 131 14.18 -1.14 6.36
C VAL A 131 15.55 -0.47 6.23
N GLY A 132 16.53 -1.22 5.83
CA GLY A 132 17.88 -0.71 5.60
C GLY A 132 18.44 -1.12 4.24
N LYS A 133 19.63 -0.63 3.89
CA LYS A 133 20.31 -0.96 2.63
C LYS A 133 20.56 -2.46 2.44
N LYS A 134 20.64 -3.22 3.53
CA LYS A 134 20.90 -4.67 3.53
C LYS A 134 19.60 -5.51 3.55
N GLY A 135 18.44 -4.89 3.59
CA GLY A 135 17.14 -5.57 3.66
C GLY A 135 16.28 -5.13 4.84
N ILE A 136 15.41 -6.04 5.25
CA ILE A 136 14.40 -5.81 6.29
C ILE A 136 14.83 -6.54 7.56
N SER A 137 14.73 -5.88 8.69
CA SER A 137 14.90 -6.50 10.01
C SER A 137 13.67 -6.25 10.89
N LEU A 138 13.39 -7.21 11.78
CA LEU A 138 12.38 -7.11 12.80
C LEU A 138 13.05 -6.98 14.16
N GLU A 139 12.73 -5.93 14.88
CA GLU A 139 13.19 -5.69 16.25
C GLU A 139 12.01 -5.82 17.22
N THR A 140 12.23 -6.55 18.30
CA THR A 140 11.21 -6.68 19.36
C THR A 140 11.24 -5.44 20.23
N ILE A 141 10.07 -4.91 20.53
CA ILE A 141 9.88 -3.78 21.46
C ILE A 141 9.61 -4.40 22.85
N HIS A 142 10.55 -4.23 23.76
CA HIS A 142 10.54 -4.93 25.05
C HIS A 142 9.76 -4.18 26.15
N SER A 143 9.51 -2.88 25.97
CA SER A 143 8.83 -2.09 26.98
C SER A 143 8.03 -0.93 26.41
N PRO A 144 6.99 -0.45 27.10
CA PRO A 144 6.29 0.77 26.72
C PRO A 144 7.20 2.01 26.65
N ALA A 145 8.23 2.07 27.49
CA ALA A 145 9.20 3.18 27.45
C ALA A 145 10.02 3.17 26.17
N GLU A 146 10.46 2.01 25.70
CA GLU A 146 11.15 1.82 24.43
C GLU A 146 10.24 2.21 23.26
N LEU A 147 8.98 1.78 23.26
CA LEU A 147 8.00 2.19 22.26
C LEU A 147 7.86 3.72 22.21
N GLN A 148 7.76 4.40 23.35
CA GLN A 148 7.67 5.85 23.38
C GLN A 148 8.92 6.54 22.79
N GLN A 149 10.10 6.01 23.03
CA GLN A 149 11.34 6.53 22.42
C GLN A 149 11.32 6.35 20.91
N ILE A 150 10.91 5.19 20.41
CA ILE A 150 10.74 4.90 18.97
C ILE A 150 9.73 5.88 18.35
N LEU A 151 8.57 6.06 18.96
CA LEU A 151 7.55 6.98 18.49
C LEU A 151 8.04 8.43 18.48
N ALA A 152 8.74 8.87 19.54
CA ALA A 152 9.29 10.22 19.63
C ALA A 152 10.33 10.48 18.52
N PHE A 153 11.13 9.46 18.15
CA PHE A 153 12.07 9.54 17.05
C PHE A 153 11.36 9.70 15.70
N TYR A 154 10.39 8.83 15.39
CA TYR A 154 9.75 8.80 14.08
C TYR A 154 8.68 9.88 13.88
N ARG A 155 8.10 10.44 14.94
CA ARG A 155 7.16 11.58 14.83
C ARG A 155 7.78 12.80 14.17
N LYS A 156 9.09 12.96 14.21
CA LYS A 156 9.82 14.04 13.51
C LYS A 156 9.68 13.96 11.98
N PHE A 157 9.40 12.77 11.46
CA PHE A 157 9.24 12.49 10.05
C PHE A 157 7.77 12.37 9.62
N THR A 158 6.84 12.53 10.53
CA THR A 158 5.41 12.39 10.23
C THR A 158 4.83 13.80 10.08
N PRO A 159 4.21 14.15 8.94
CA PRO A 159 3.58 15.44 8.79
C PRO A 159 2.50 15.61 9.85
N ILE A 160 2.48 16.78 10.49
CA ILE A 160 1.38 17.20 11.37
C ILE A 160 0.21 17.46 10.41
N LEU A 161 -0.83 16.62 10.48
CA LEU A 161 -2.08 16.83 9.77
C LEU A 161 -2.91 17.89 10.47
#